data_11d4989a8f9a0b7fb25f5c9ad1889ddf
#
_entry.id   11d4989a8f9a0b7fb25f5c9ad1889ddf
#
_cell.length_a   1.000
_cell.length_b   1.000
_cell.length_c   1.000
_cell.angle_alpha   90.00
_cell.angle_beta   90.00
_cell.angle_gamma   90.00
#
_symmetry.space_group_name_H-M   'P 1'
#
loop_
_entity.id
_entity.type
_entity.pdbx_description
1 polymer ?
#
loop_
_entity_poly.entity_id
_entity_poly.type
_entity_poly.pdbx_seq_one_letter_code
_entity_poly.pdbx_strand_id
1 'polypeptide(L)'
;MKNSPKSKQQASSSKIKVKSLFLINDDYNSFDHVVDCLTAICDHDEIQAEQCALLTHYKGSCEIVIGDATDLEPIKEDLALYGLNVEIL
;
A
#
# COMPACT_ATOMS: atom_id res chain seq x y z
N MET A 1 -7.37 -34.41 -18.26
CA MET A 1 -7.91 -33.91 -17.97
C MET A 1 -8.04 -33.70 -17.88
N LYS A 2 -7.89 -33.63 -17.81
CA LYS A 2 -8.27 -33.21 -17.43
C LYS A 2 -8.18 -32.65 -17.05
N ASN A 3 -7.88 -32.93 -16.96
CA ASN A 3 -7.94 -32.22 -16.45
C ASN A 3 -7.50 -31.73 -16.04
N SER A 4 -6.95 -31.79 -15.94
CA SER A 4 -6.83 -31.13 -15.44
C SER A 4 -6.38 -30.74 -15.20
N PRO A 5 -5.86 -30.90 -14.98
CA PRO A 5 -5.55 -30.34 -14.46
C PRO A 5 -5.38 -29.54 -14.46
N LYS A 6 -5.16 -29.15 -14.75
CA LYS A 6 -5.37 -27.94 -14.76
C LYS A 6 -5.88 -27.28 -13.61
N SER A 7 -6.52 -27.65 -12.87
CA SER A 7 -7.05 -27.17 -11.62
C SER A 7 -5.99 -26.98 -10.55
N LYS A 8 -4.91 -27.64 -10.68
CA LYS A 8 -3.81 -27.45 -9.76
C LYS A 8 -3.26 -26.05 -9.79
N GLN A 9 -3.21 -25.51 -10.96
CA GLN A 9 -2.72 -24.17 -11.13
C GLN A 9 -3.63 -23.18 -10.42
N GLN A 10 -4.89 -23.46 -10.47
CA GLN A 10 -5.84 -22.61 -9.82
C GLN A 10 -5.70 -22.61 -8.32
N ALA A 11 -5.41 -23.77 -7.77
CA ALA A 11 -5.21 -23.86 -6.33
C ALA A 11 -4.03 -22.97 -5.92
N SER A 12 -3.00 -22.95 -6.72
CA SER A 12 -1.86 -22.12 -6.48
C SER A 12 -2.24 -20.64 -6.51
N SER A 13 -3.00 -20.26 -7.55
CA SER A 13 -3.45 -18.87 -7.68
C SER A 13 -4.32 -18.45 -6.52
N SER A 14 -5.15 -19.35 -6.03
CA SER A 14 -6.10 -19.00 -4.99
C SER A 14 -5.41 -18.62 -3.69
N LYS A 15 -4.13 -18.91 -3.56
CA LYS A 15 -3.38 -18.54 -2.37
C LYS A 15 -2.87 -17.10 -2.42
N ILE A 16 -2.90 -16.48 -3.57
CA ILE A 16 -2.49 -15.10 -3.72
C ILE A 16 -3.65 -14.22 -3.34
N LYS A 17 -3.44 -13.39 -2.34
CA LYS A 17 -4.46 -12.47 -1.88
C LYS A 17 -4.01 -11.05 -2.13
N VAL A 18 -4.69 -10.42 -3.05
CA VAL A 18 -4.41 -9.04 -3.38
C VAL A 18 -4.96 -8.17 -2.27
N LYS A 19 -4.10 -7.32 -1.75
CA LYS A 19 -4.43 -6.39 -0.68
C LYS A 19 -4.02 -4.99 -1.09
N SER A 20 -4.42 -4.03 -0.29
CA SER A 20 -4.03 -2.64 -0.51
C SER A 20 -3.41 -2.10 0.76
N LEU A 21 -2.35 -1.33 0.57
CA LEU A 21 -1.73 -0.58 1.66
C LEU A 21 -2.32 0.83 1.63
N PHE A 22 -2.92 1.23 2.75
CA PHE A 22 -3.56 2.53 2.87
C PHE A 22 -2.78 3.44 3.80
N LEU A 23 -2.68 4.70 3.41
CA LEU A 23 -2.27 5.76 4.30
C LEU A 23 -3.51 6.26 5.02
N ILE A 24 -3.44 6.36 6.34
CA ILE A 24 -4.57 6.79 7.17
C ILE A 24 -4.25 8.16 7.74
N ASN A 25 -5.23 9.04 7.74
CA ASN A 25 -5.06 10.40 8.23
C ASN A 25 -4.68 10.41 9.72
N ASP A 26 -3.80 11.34 10.08
CA ASP A 26 -3.47 11.60 11.47
C ASP A 26 -3.15 13.10 11.64
N ASP A 27 -2.94 13.50 12.87
CA ASP A 27 -2.70 14.91 13.20
C ASP A 27 -1.24 15.20 13.46
N TYR A 28 -0.36 14.23 13.23
CA TYR A 28 1.05 14.35 13.63
C TYR A 28 1.98 14.63 12.46
N ASN A 29 1.67 14.06 11.30
CA ASN A 29 2.58 14.13 10.16
C ASN A 29 2.29 15.34 9.30
N SER A 30 3.35 16.09 8.96
CA SER A 30 3.21 17.20 8.03
C SER A 30 2.99 16.69 6.62
N PHE A 31 2.41 17.54 5.79
CA PHE A 31 2.21 17.23 4.39
C PHE A 31 3.54 16.88 3.71
N ASP A 32 4.56 17.70 3.93
CA ASP A 32 5.88 17.51 3.31
C ASP A 32 6.51 16.20 3.74
N HIS A 33 6.38 15.83 5.02
CA HIS A 33 6.93 14.58 5.51
C HIS A 33 6.26 13.38 4.83
N VAL A 34 4.94 13.42 4.68
CA VAL A 34 4.20 12.35 4.02
C VAL A 34 4.64 12.22 2.57
N VAL A 35 4.73 13.35 1.86
CA VAL A 35 5.15 13.34 0.46
C VAL A 35 6.56 12.74 0.33
N ASP A 36 7.48 13.16 1.21
CA ASP A 36 8.85 12.65 1.17
C ASP A 36 8.89 11.14 1.40
N CYS A 37 8.10 10.63 2.34
CA CYS A 37 8.06 9.19 2.61
C CYS A 37 7.49 8.41 1.42
N LEU A 38 6.44 8.92 0.81
CA LEU A 38 5.82 8.22 -0.33
C LEU A 38 6.76 8.20 -1.53
N THR A 39 7.49 9.26 -1.77
CA THR A 39 8.45 9.28 -2.88
C THR A 39 9.65 8.39 -2.59
N ALA A 40 10.16 8.39 -1.37
CA ALA A 40 11.37 7.66 -1.04
C ALA A 40 11.13 6.17 -0.85
N ILE A 41 9.99 5.78 -0.31
CA ILE A 41 9.74 4.39 0.09
C ILE A 41 8.84 3.67 -0.90
N CYS A 42 7.85 4.37 -1.46
CA CYS A 42 6.82 3.75 -2.31
C CYS A 42 7.02 4.04 -3.79
N ASP A 43 8.10 4.69 -4.17
CA ASP A 43 8.41 5.05 -5.56
C ASP A 43 7.33 5.89 -6.22
N HIS A 44 6.55 6.62 -5.45
CA HIS A 44 5.63 7.59 -6.01
C HIS A 44 6.42 8.74 -6.62
N ASP A 45 5.98 9.25 -7.77
CA ASP A 45 6.52 10.53 -8.21
C ASP A 45 5.94 11.63 -7.32
N GLU A 46 6.47 12.84 -7.42
CA GLU A 46 6.10 13.90 -6.50
C GLU A 46 4.63 14.26 -6.60
N ILE A 47 4.10 14.32 -7.82
CA ILE A 47 2.69 14.65 -8.02
C ILE A 47 1.79 13.58 -7.44
N GLN A 48 2.11 12.32 -7.66
CA GLN A 48 1.36 11.20 -7.13
C GLN A 48 1.35 11.22 -5.61
N ALA A 49 2.52 11.48 -5.01
CA ALA A 49 2.66 11.54 -3.56
C ALA A 49 1.83 12.69 -2.97
N GLU A 50 1.85 13.85 -3.62
CA GLU A 50 1.06 14.99 -3.18
C GLU A 50 -0.42 14.71 -3.27
N GLN A 51 -0.86 14.08 -4.35
CA GLN A 51 -2.26 13.72 -4.51
C GLN A 51 -2.72 12.77 -3.41
N CYS A 52 -1.88 11.79 -3.08
CA CYS A 52 -2.19 10.83 -2.03
C CYS A 52 -2.28 11.52 -0.67
N ALA A 53 -1.34 12.42 -0.39
CA ALA A 53 -1.34 13.16 0.86
C ALA A 53 -2.61 14.04 0.98
N LEU A 54 -3.02 14.67 -0.11
CA LEU A 54 -4.22 15.49 -0.12
C LEU A 54 -5.47 14.65 0.10
N LEU A 55 -5.58 13.52 -0.60
CA LEU A 55 -6.72 12.63 -0.45
C LEU A 55 -6.83 12.13 0.99
N THR A 56 -5.70 11.79 1.59
CA THR A 56 -5.69 11.34 2.99
C THR A 56 -6.21 12.42 3.91
N HIS A 57 -5.79 13.66 3.67
CA HIS A 57 -6.22 14.78 4.50
C HIS A 57 -7.73 15.03 4.38
N TYR A 58 -8.26 14.99 3.16
CA TYR A 58 -9.65 15.35 2.92
C TYR A 58 -10.62 14.19 3.06
N LYS A 59 -10.20 12.97 2.76
CA LYS A 59 -11.08 11.80 2.77
C LYS A 59 -10.78 10.82 3.88
N GLY A 60 -9.69 11.01 4.60
CA GLY A 60 -9.33 10.14 5.72
C GLY A 60 -8.35 9.05 5.39
N SER A 61 -8.21 8.69 4.13
CA SER A 61 -7.27 7.65 3.73
C SER A 61 -7.00 7.72 2.24
N CYS A 62 -5.92 7.08 1.82
CA CYS A 62 -5.58 6.93 0.41
C CYS A 62 -4.86 5.61 0.19
N GLU A 63 -5.24 4.90 -0.86
CA GLU A 63 -4.55 3.69 -1.26
C GLU A 63 -3.18 4.05 -1.84
N ILE A 64 -2.12 3.45 -1.28
CA ILE A 64 -0.75 3.75 -1.70
C ILE A 64 -0.26 2.73 -2.71
N VAL A 65 -0.39 1.45 -2.38
CA VAL A 65 0.17 0.34 -3.17
C VAL A 65 -0.80 -0.82 -3.09
N ILE A 66 -0.94 -1.53 -4.19
CA ILE A 66 -1.72 -2.77 -4.26
C ILE A 66 -0.75 -3.92 -4.52
N GLY A 67 -0.95 -5.02 -3.84
CA GLY A 67 -0.11 -6.18 -4.07
C GLY A 67 -0.43 -7.33 -3.12
N ASP A 68 0.45 -8.32 -3.11
CA ASP A 68 0.35 -9.41 -2.17
C ASP A 68 0.75 -8.94 -0.79
N ALA A 69 0.06 -9.43 0.24
CA ALA A 69 0.33 -9.03 1.62
C ALA A 69 1.80 -9.18 1.99
N THR A 70 2.45 -10.24 1.52
CA THR A 70 3.86 -10.47 1.84
C THR A 70 4.76 -9.39 1.24
N ASP A 71 4.37 -8.81 0.11
CA ASP A 71 5.12 -7.72 -0.50
C ASP A 71 4.82 -6.39 0.15
N LEU A 72 3.63 -6.23 0.70
CA LEU A 72 3.22 -4.97 1.33
C LEU A 72 3.74 -4.81 2.74
N GLU A 73 3.98 -5.91 3.46
CA GLU A 73 4.42 -5.84 4.85
C GLU A 73 5.72 -5.06 5.03
N PRO A 74 6.77 -5.31 4.24
CA PRO A 74 8.00 -4.52 4.41
C PRO A 74 7.80 -3.04 4.14
N ILE A 75 6.96 -2.70 3.17
CA ILE A 75 6.68 -1.31 2.85
C ILE A 75 5.94 -0.66 4.01
N LYS A 76 4.96 -1.36 4.55
CA LYS A 76 4.21 -0.89 5.71
C LYS A 76 5.15 -0.62 6.89
N GLU A 77 6.06 -1.56 7.15
CA GLU A 77 7.00 -1.42 8.25
C GLU A 77 7.91 -0.22 8.07
N ASP A 78 8.40 -0.01 6.86
CA ASP A 78 9.25 1.14 6.57
C ASP A 78 8.51 2.46 6.80
N LEU A 79 7.29 2.55 6.30
CA LEU A 79 6.50 3.76 6.49
C LEU A 79 6.19 3.99 7.97
N ALA A 80 5.88 2.92 8.69
CA ALA A 80 5.60 3.04 10.13
C ALA A 80 6.82 3.49 10.91
N LEU A 81 8.01 3.07 10.48
CA LEU A 81 9.26 3.53 11.10
C LEU A 81 9.40 5.04 11.03
N TYR A 82 8.90 5.66 9.98
CA TYR A 82 8.94 7.11 9.81
C TYR A 82 7.70 7.79 10.39
N GLY A 83 6.88 7.05 11.11
CA GLY A 83 5.77 7.62 11.85
C GLY A 83 4.46 7.73 11.08
N LEU A 84 4.38 7.20 9.87
CA LEU A 84 3.14 7.25 9.12
C LEU A 84 2.15 6.22 9.66
N ASN A 85 0.88 6.58 9.60
CA ASN A 85 -0.21 5.69 10.00
C ASN A 85 -0.67 4.92 8.77
N VAL A 86 -0.38 3.64 8.71
CA VAL A 86 -0.63 2.81 7.53
C VAL A 86 -1.27 1.49 7.91
N GLU A 87 -2.12 0.97 7.03
CA GLU A 87 -2.80 -0.30 7.23
C GLU A 87 -2.90 -1.08 5.93
N ILE A 88 -2.82 -2.39 6.04
CA ILE A 88 -3.08 -3.29 4.92
C ILE A 88 -4.51 -3.81 5.05
N LEU A 89 -5.30 -3.56 4.02
CA LEU A 89 -6.71 -3.95 4.02
C LEU A 89 -7.10 -4.77 2.80
#